data_3087635088024020bfb59cba384a002b
#
_entry.id   3087635088024020bfb59cba384a002b
#
_cell.length_a   1.000
_cell.length_b   1.000
_cell.length_c   1.000
_cell.angle_alpha   90.00
_cell.angle_beta   90.00
_cell.angle_gamma   90.00
#
_symmetry.space_group_name_H-M   'P 1'
#
loop_
_entity.id
_entity.type
_entity.pdbx_description
1 polymer ?
#
loop_
_entity_poly.entity_id
_entity_poly.type
_entity_poly.pdbx_seq_one_letter_code
_entity_poly.pdbx_strand_id
1 'polypeptide(L)'
;MIEEGYASTLQSLLVNSNCLTEGQQIVFRMFWLFQHLRTEAAAKQSVLLAESIRDFVDLESDEPLFTIKDAVQNACHTFAHNMHLIDDLKFCLFKNKTDAPFITSDTPAIITNKWHLEKNATVSRSFGLGSAGILAILPLTPRLLLLGYDGDVYNIAKNQGITEIKNARDAIAFNRHQFLQCDANVYVHDASLGNTLINHFQDIEHARPANRHVIHYAQMDSRIGNHTRYSVTSRDEIDKSIEAILHSQVIHPNPGIWPSQIRIRTNGSVYTNDSGMGYVRLAHIPPDLKYSIRRERP
;
A
#
# COMPACT_ATOMS: atom_id res chain seq x y z
N MET A 1 15.34 -18.32 0.63
CA MET A 1 14.01 -19.03 0.62
C MET A 1 12.91 -18.26 -0.10
N ILE A 2 12.39 -17.11 0.39
CA ILE A 2 11.30 -16.35 -0.31
C ILE A 2 11.79 -15.81 -1.66
N GLU A 3 12.96 -15.21 -1.71
CA GLU A 3 13.55 -14.63 -2.92
C GLU A 3 13.93 -15.70 -3.95
N GLU A 4 14.46 -16.85 -3.52
CA GLU A 4 14.75 -17.97 -4.41
C GLU A 4 13.47 -18.56 -5.02
N GLY A 5 12.43 -18.74 -4.19
CA GLY A 5 11.11 -19.15 -4.66
C GLY A 5 10.53 -18.17 -5.67
N TYR A 6 10.65 -16.86 -5.40
CA TYR A 6 10.25 -15.82 -6.34
C TYR A 6 11.03 -15.88 -7.65
N ALA A 7 12.39 -15.95 -7.59
CA ALA A 7 13.23 -15.99 -8.79
C ALA A 7 12.91 -17.19 -9.68
N SER A 8 12.77 -18.38 -9.08
CA SER A 8 12.40 -19.60 -9.79
C SER A 8 10.99 -19.48 -10.42
N THR A 9 10.04 -18.96 -9.67
CA THR A 9 8.66 -18.76 -10.15
C THR A 9 8.62 -17.74 -11.30
N LEU A 10 9.36 -16.64 -11.19
CA LEU A 10 9.44 -15.63 -12.25
C LEU A 10 10.07 -16.23 -13.52
N GLN A 11 11.17 -16.99 -13.39
CA GLN A 11 11.78 -17.67 -14.54
C GLN A 11 10.80 -18.62 -15.23
N SER A 12 10.04 -19.40 -14.48
CA SER A 12 9.04 -20.30 -15.05
C SER A 12 7.94 -19.54 -15.83
N LEU A 13 7.54 -18.37 -15.33
CA LEU A 13 6.58 -17.50 -16.02
C LEU A 13 7.15 -16.86 -17.27
N LEU A 14 8.43 -16.50 -17.29
CA LEU A 14 9.08 -15.92 -18.46
C LEU A 14 9.16 -16.94 -19.61
N VAL A 15 9.33 -18.22 -19.28
CA VAL A 15 9.32 -19.30 -20.27
C VAL A 15 7.89 -19.63 -20.75
N ASN A 16 6.92 -19.66 -19.85
CA ASN A 16 5.53 -20.00 -20.15
C ASN A 16 4.54 -19.04 -19.45
N SER A 17 4.34 -17.87 -20.03
CA SER A 17 3.52 -16.78 -19.49
C SER A 17 2.03 -16.87 -19.84
N ASN A 18 1.47 -18.07 -19.98
CA ASN A 18 0.08 -18.23 -20.42
C ASN A 18 -0.89 -18.51 -19.26
N CYS A 19 -0.39 -18.83 -18.09
CA CYS A 19 -1.20 -19.14 -16.92
C CYS A 19 -0.47 -18.71 -15.64
N LEU A 20 -1.22 -18.20 -14.68
CA LEU A 20 -0.76 -17.97 -13.31
C LEU A 20 -1.41 -19.01 -12.39
N THR A 21 -0.65 -20.02 -11.99
CA THR A 21 -1.12 -21.10 -11.13
C THR A 21 -1.34 -20.63 -9.69
N GLU A 22 -2.11 -21.37 -8.92
CA GLU A 22 -2.38 -21.08 -7.51
C GLU A 22 -1.09 -21.04 -6.66
N GLY A 23 -0.20 -22.00 -6.86
CA GLY A 23 1.10 -22.03 -6.18
C GLY A 23 1.97 -20.82 -6.50
N GLN A 24 1.97 -20.37 -7.75
CA GLN A 24 2.67 -19.15 -8.16
C GLN A 24 2.05 -17.89 -7.53
N GLN A 25 0.72 -17.85 -7.42
CA GLN A 25 0.03 -16.74 -6.74
C GLN A 25 0.45 -16.63 -5.27
N ILE A 26 0.58 -17.74 -4.56
CA ILE A 26 1.05 -17.79 -3.17
C ILE A 26 2.46 -17.21 -3.06
N VAL A 27 3.40 -17.67 -3.90
CA VAL A 27 4.79 -17.19 -3.90
C VAL A 27 4.84 -15.68 -4.17
N PHE A 28 4.12 -15.20 -5.18
CA PHE A 28 4.11 -13.77 -5.52
C PHE A 28 3.44 -12.92 -4.44
N ARG A 29 2.38 -13.41 -3.80
CA ARG A 29 1.72 -12.77 -2.67
C ARG A 29 2.70 -12.55 -1.52
N MET A 30 3.39 -13.62 -1.12
CA MET A 30 4.38 -13.56 -0.05
C MET A 30 5.53 -12.63 -0.41
N PHE A 31 6.03 -12.71 -1.65
CA PHE A 31 7.11 -11.85 -2.12
C PHE A 31 6.69 -10.38 -2.15
N TRP A 32 5.47 -10.07 -2.61
CA TRP A 32 4.95 -8.70 -2.62
C TRP A 32 4.91 -8.11 -1.21
N LEU A 33 4.34 -8.85 -0.23
CA LEU A 33 4.27 -8.37 1.15
C LEU A 33 5.67 -8.20 1.75
N PHE A 34 6.56 -9.12 1.50
CA PHE A 34 7.94 -9.04 1.99
C PHE A 34 8.65 -7.81 1.40
N GLN A 35 8.51 -7.56 0.10
CA GLN A 35 9.06 -6.36 -0.53
C GLN A 35 8.42 -5.06 -0.03
N HIS A 36 7.12 -5.08 0.28
CA HIS A 36 6.43 -3.91 0.83
C HIS A 36 6.98 -3.50 2.20
N LEU A 37 7.34 -4.47 3.04
CA LEU A 37 7.76 -4.23 4.43
C LEU A 37 9.26 -3.98 4.58
N ARG A 38 10.12 -4.49 3.69
CA ARG A 38 11.59 -4.53 3.90
C ARG A 38 12.40 -3.53 3.09
N THR A 39 11.77 -2.60 2.38
CA THR A 39 12.51 -1.59 1.62
C THR A 39 13.30 -0.67 2.54
N GLU A 40 14.39 -0.10 2.04
CA GLU A 40 15.17 0.92 2.78
C GLU A 40 14.28 2.09 3.20
N ALA A 41 13.38 2.52 2.32
CA ALA A 41 12.39 3.55 2.63
C ALA A 41 11.49 3.17 3.80
N ALA A 42 10.98 1.92 3.86
CA ALA A 42 10.19 1.43 4.98
C ALA A 42 11.00 1.39 6.28
N ALA A 43 12.27 0.97 6.22
CA ALA A 43 13.16 0.97 7.37
C ALA A 43 13.43 2.39 7.89
N LYS A 44 13.74 3.34 7.01
CA LYS A 44 13.91 4.77 7.36
C LYS A 44 12.66 5.34 8.02
N GLN A 45 11.48 5.03 7.50
CA GLN A 45 10.21 5.48 8.09
C GLN A 45 9.97 4.91 9.49
N SER A 46 10.33 3.66 9.72
CA SER A 46 10.25 3.06 11.06
C SER A 46 11.16 3.74 12.07
N VAL A 47 12.39 4.10 11.64
CA VAL A 47 13.34 4.86 12.48
C VAL A 47 12.79 6.25 12.79
N LEU A 48 12.33 6.99 11.79
CA LEU A 48 11.73 8.33 11.97
C LEU A 48 10.53 8.32 12.91
N LEU A 49 9.68 7.28 12.82
CA LEU A 49 8.55 7.13 13.75
C LEU A 49 9.03 6.89 15.18
N ALA A 50 10.04 6.02 15.38
CA ALA A 50 10.61 5.75 16.69
C ALA A 50 11.27 7.01 17.30
N GLU A 51 11.98 7.80 16.50
CA GLU A 51 12.53 9.09 16.90
C GLU A 51 11.43 10.08 17.30
N SER A 52 10.35 10.15 16.55
CA SER A 52 9.21 11.02 16.87
C SER A 52 8.54 10.61 18.18
N ILE A 53 8.46 9.31 18.46
CA ILE A 53 7.95 8.80 19.74
C ILE A 53 8.89 9.16 20.87
N ARG A 54 10.21 8.97 20.71
CA ARG A 54 11.22 9.34 21.70
C ARG A 54 11.12 10.81 22.09
N ASP A 55 11.10 11.67 21.07
CA ASP A 55 10.98 13.11 21.27
C ASP A 55 9.68 13.51 21.97
N PHE A 56 8.62 12.72 21.76
CA PHE A 56 7.32 12.95 22.39
C PHE A 56 7.34 12.61 23.89
N VAL A 57 8.02 11.52 24.27
CA VAL A 57 8.09 11.07 25.69
C VAL A 57 9.31 11.60 26.42
N ASP A 58 10.08 12.54 25.85
CA ASP A 58 11.30 13.14 26.45
C ASP A 58 12.29 12.10 27.02
N LEU A 59 12.47 11.00 26.30
CA LEU A 59 13.50 10.04 26.69
C LEU A 59 14.89 10.63 26.41
N GLU A 60 15.55 11.12 27.45
CA GLU A 60 16.93 11.54 27.39
C GLU A 60 17.83 10.31 27.26
N SER A 61 18.16 9.95 26.03
CA SER A 61 19.16 8.92 25.72
C SER A 61 19.90 9.31 24.46
N ASP A 62 21.21 9.30 24.51
CA ASP A 62 22.07 9.52 23.34
C ASP A 62 22.15 8.30 22.43
N GLU A 63 21.64 7.14 22.88
CA GLU A 63 21.58 5.93 22.07
C GLU A 63 20.33 5.92 21.18
N PRO A 64 20.45 5.49 19.91
CA PRO A 64 19.29 5.36 19.04
C PRO A 64 18.35 4.29 19.59
N LEU A 65 17.10 4.66 19.90
CA LEU A 65 16.06 3.73 20.36
C LEU A 65 15.76 2.63 19.34
N PHE A 66 15.99 2.91 18.07
CA PHE A 66 15.62 2.02 16.98
C PHE A 66 16.58 2.25 15.79
N THR A 67 17.25 1.20 15.39
CA THR A 67 18.22 1.24 14.29
C THR A 67 17.62 0.69 13.01
N ILE A 68 18.29 0.88 11.87
CA ILE A 68 17.91 0.24 10.59
C ILE A 68 17.91 -1.28 10.73
N LYS A 69 18.82 -1.87 11.52
CA LYS A 69 18.85 -3.30 11.78
C LYS A 69 17.59 -3.75 12.51
N ASP A 70 17.15 -3.00 13.51
CA ASP A 70 15.91 -3.29 14.25
C ASP A 70 14.70 -3.14 13.34
N ALA A 71 14.70 -2.14 12.45
CA ALA A 71 13.65 -1.96 11.44
C ALA A 71 13.53 -3.16 10.50
N VAL A 72 14.65 -3.72 10.03
CA VAL A 72 14.66 -4.92 9.17
C VAL A 72 14.20 -6.15 9.95
N GLN A 73 14.61 -6.33 11.19
CA GLN A 73 14.14 -7.43 12.03
C GLN A 73 12.63 -7.32 12.29
N ASN A 74 12.16 -6.12 12.61
CA ASN A 74 10.74 -5.86 12.81
C ASN A 74 9.93 -6.07 11.54
N ALA A 75 10.46 -5.75 10.37
CA ALA A 75 9.83 -6.05 9.08
C ALA A 75 9.64 -7.58 8.87
N CYS A 76 10.64 -8.39 9.25
CA CYS A 76 10.53 -9.86 9.19
C CYS A 76 9.47 -10.39 10.17
N HIS A 77 9.43 -9.86 11.39
CA HIS A 77 8.38 -10.18 12.38
C HIS A 77 7.01 -9.78 11.89
N THR A 78 6.87 -8.56 11.40
CA THR A 78 5.61 -8.02 10.84
C THR A 78 5.15 -8.87 9.66
N PHE A 79 6.06 -9.28 8.77
CA PHE A 79 5.75 -10.20 7.68
C PHE A 79 5.18 -11.51 8.20
N ALA A 80 5.86 -12.18 9.13
CA ALA A 80 5.44 -13.46 9.66
C ALA A 80 4.06 -13.45 10.34
N HIS A 81 3.76 -12.35 11.05
CA HIS A 81 2.48 -12.19 11.77
C HIS A 81 1.34 -11.72 10.88
N ASN A 82 1.63 -11.00 9.78
CA ASN A 82 0.62 -10.33 8.96
C ASN A 82 0.42 -10.95 7.57
N MET A 83 1.01 -12.12 7.28
CA MET A 83 0.80 -12.80 6.00
C MET A 83 -0.68 -13.02 5.69
N HIS A 84 -1.48 -13.31 6.71
CA HIS A 84 -2.93 -13.54 6.60
C HIS A 84 -3.71 -12.31 6.14
N LEU A 85 -3.16 -11.08 6.30
CA LEU A 85 -3.85 -9.85 5.92
C LEU A 85 -4.06 -9.68 4.42
N ILE A 86 -3.41 -10.48 3.60
CA ILE A 86 -3.52 -10.41 2.13
C ILE A 86 -3.98 -11.74 1.51
N ASP A 87 -4.38 -12.73 2.33
CA ASP A 87 -4.76 -14.06 1.86
C ASP A 87 -6.05 -14.06 1.02
N ASP A 88 -6.95 -13.15 1.31
CA ASP A 88 -8.23 -12.95 0.60
C ASP A 88 -8.09 -12.16 -0.70
N LEU A 89 -6.94 -11.51 -0.94
CA LEU A 89 -6.69 -10.79 -2.19
C LEU A 89 -6.58 -11.75 -3.38
N LYS A 90 -7.19 -11.36 -4.47
CA LYS A 90 -7.04 -12.03 -5.77
C LYS A 90 -5.81 -11.49 -6.49
N PHE A 91 -5.01 -12.38 -7.06
CA PHE A 91 -3.83 -11.99 -7.82
C PHE A 91 -3.98 -12.27 -9.31
N CYS A 92 -3.41 -11.41 -10.13
CA CYS A 92 -3.30 -11.58 -11.58
C CYS A 92 -2.03 -10.91 -12.12
N LEU A 93 -1.63 -11.32 -13.31
CA LEU A 93 -0.53 -10.72 -14.05
C LEU A 93 -1.07 -9.81 -15.15
N PHE A 94 -0.46 -8.65 -15.27
CA PHE A 94 -0.64 -7.75 -16.41
C PHE A 94 0.52 -7.94 -17.39
N LYS A 95 0.20 -8.38 -18.60
CA LYS A 95 1.16 -8.55 -19.70
C LYS A 95 1.11 -7.33 -20.61
N ASN A 96 2.16 -6.55 -20.59
CA ASN A 96 2.26 -5.31 -21.36
C ASN A 96 2.68 -5.60 -22.82
N LYS A 97 1.78 -5.27 -23.75
CA LYS A 97 1.97 -5.41 -25.20
C LYS A 97 2.23 -4.07 -25.88
N THR A 98 2.40 -2.99 -25.10
CA THR A 98 2.63 -1.63 -25.62
C THR A 98 4.11 -1.28 -25.68
N ASP A 99 4.44 -0.17 -26.32
CA ASP A 99 5.82 0.33 -26.36
C ASP A 99 6.25 1.05 -25.07
N ALA A 100 5.30 1.42 -24.21
CA ALA A 100 5.59 2.01 -22.90
C ALA A 100 5.90 0.90 -21.87
N PRO A 101 7.18 0.65 -21.51
CA PRO A 101 7.52 -0.40 -20.55
C PRO A 101 7.06 -0.04 -19.14
N PHE A 102 6.87 -1.05 -18.30
CA PHE A 102 6.77 -0.82 -16.86
C PHE A 102 8.12 -0.39 -16.31
N ILE A 103 8.07 0.52 -15.37
CA ILE A 103 9.20 0.96 -14.54
C ILE A 103 9.06 0.40 -13.14
N THR A 104 10.13 0.46 -12.37
CA THR A 104 10.13 0.14 -10.94
C THR A 104 10.80 1.25 -10.15
N SER A 105 10.82 1.16 -8.83
CA SER A 105 11.41 2.16 -7.96
C SER A 105 12.10 1.51 -6.75
N ASP A 106 12.71 2.32 -5.91
CA ASP A 106 13.24 1.90 -4.61
C ASP A 106 12.16 1.45 -3.62
N THR A 107 10.88 1.72 -3.92
CA THR A 107 9.70 1.18 -3.23
C THR A 107 8.81 0.40 -4.22
N PRO A 108 9.24 -0.76 -4.73
CA PRO A 108 8.59 -1.42 -5.87
C PRO A 108 7.22 -2.00 -5.56
N ALA A 109 7.00 -2.45 -4.31
CA ALA A 109 5.77 -3.07 -3.86
C ALA A 109 4.81 -2.01 -3.26
N ILE A 110 3.90 -1.55 -4.08
CA ILE A 110 3.01 -0.42 -3.80
C ILE A 110 1.66 -0.90 -3.30
N ILE A 111 1.15 -0.21 -2.27
CA ILE A 111 -0.25 -0.25 -1.85
C ILE A 111 -0.97 1.00 -2.34
N THR A 112 -2.15 0.83 -2.93
CA THR A 112 -3.03 1.93 -3.35
C THR A 112 -4.49 1.51 -3.31
N ASN A 113 -5.41 2.44 -3.56
CA ASN A 113 -6.85 2.17 -3.49
C ASN A 113 -7.63 3.12 -4.39
N LYS A 114 -7.98 2.64 -5.60
CA LYS A 114 -8.72 3.45 -6.58
C LYS A 114 -10.07 3.92 -6.03
N TRP A 115 -10.82 3.00 -5.45
CA TRP A 115 -12.16 3.29 -4.92
C TRP A 115 -12.12 4.37 -3.85
N HIS A 116 -11.19 4.27 -2.91
CA HIS A 116 -11.03 5.24 -1.82
C HIS A 116 -10.60 6.63 -2.34
N LEU A 117 -9.62 6.66 -3.26
CA LEU A 117 -9.06 7.90 -3.79
C LEU A 117 -10.02 8.64 -4.75
N GLU A 118 -10.88 7.91 -5.48
CA GLU A 118 -11.88 8.52 -6.37
C GLU A 118 -13.12 9.02 -5.62
N LYS A 119 -13.58 8.29 -4.60
CA LYS A 119 -14.80 8.65 -3.88
C LYS A 119 -14.60 9.63 -2.73
N ASN A 120 -13.36 9.92 -2.34
CA ASN A 120 -13.07 10.61 -1.07
C ASN A 120 -13.83 9.97 0.12
N ALA A 121 -13.90 8.64 0.11
CA ALA A 121 -14.85 7.83 0.85
C ALA A 121 -14.72 7.91 2.38
N THR A 122 -13.68 8.55 2.88
CA THR A 122 -13.46 8.72 4.33
C THR A 122 -12.85 10.07 4.64
N VAL A 123 -13.11 10.57 5.83
CA VAL A 123 -12.48 11.77 6.41
C VAL A 123 -10.95 11.59 6.49
N SER A 124 -10.49 10.34 6.66
CA SER A 124 -9.08 9.96 6.64
C SER A 124 -8.68 9.50 5.22
N ARG A 125 -7.67 10.13 4.64
CA ARG A 125 -7.07 9.74 3.35
C ARG A 125 -6.12 8.55 3.46
N SER A 126 -6.15 7.82 4.57
CA SER A 126 -5.29 6.68 4.83
C SER A 126 -6.06 5.37 4.69
N PHE A 127 -5.37 4.35 4.22
CA PHE A 127 -5.84 2.96 4.17
C PHE A 127 -4.65 2.03 4.41
N GLY A 128 -4.93 0.86 4.95
CA GLY A 128 -3.91 -0.16 5.26
C GLY A 128 -4.21 -1.50 4.62
N LEU A 129 -3.41 -2.51 4.95
CA LEU A 129 -3.50 -3.86 4.38
C LEU A 129 -4.88 -4.52 4.56
N GLY A 130 -5.62 -4.23 5.62
CA GLY A 130 -6.97 -4.76 5.87
C GLY A 130 -8.11 -3.97 5.23
N SER A 131 -7.84 -2.81 4.63
CA SER A 131 -8.86 -1.91 4.08
C SER A 131 -9.54 -2.49 2.84
N ALA A 132 -10.84 -2.18 2.68
CA ALA A 132 -11.59 -2.51 1.46
C ALA A 132 -11.05 -1.72 0.27
N GLY A 133 -11.08 -2.34 -0.91
CA GLY A 133 -10.63 -1.71 -2.17
C GLY A 133 -9.12 -1.57 -2.33
N ILE A 134 -8.33 -2.30 -1.55
CA ILE A 134 -6.86 -2.30 -1.68
C ILE A 134 -6.43 -2.88 -3.02
N LEU A 135 -5.37 -2.28 -3.58
CA LEU A 135 -4.62 -2.74 -4.74
C LEU A 135 -3.14 -2.87 -4.34
N ALA A 136 -2.56 -4.03 -4.62
CA ALA A 136 -1.18 -4.40 -4.36
C ALA A 136 -0.43 -4.49 -5.70
N ILE A 137 0.44 -3.52 -6.01
CA ILE A 137 1.11 -3.40 -7.31
C ILE A 137 2.58 -3.79 -7.16
N LEU A 138 3.11 -4.60 -8.10
CA LEU A 138 4.54 -4.92 -8.17
C LEU A 138 4.96 -5.14 -9.64
N PRO A 139 5.74 -4.24 -10.24
CA PRO A 139 6.39 -4.50 -11.51
C PRO A 139 7.42 -5.64 -11.36
N LEU A 140 7.29 -6.67 -12.18
CA LEU A 140 8.20 -7.83 -12.18
C LEU A 140 9.28 -7.70 -13.24
N THR A 141 8.89 -7.19 -14.42
CA THR A 141 9.76 -6.91 -15.57
C THR A 141 9.19 -5.73 -16.35
N PRO A 142 9.89 -5.18 -17.35
CA PRO A 142 9.32 -4.14 -18.23
C PRO A 142 8.04 -4.56 -18.96
N ARG A 143 7.74 -5.86 -18.99
CA ARG A 143 6.59 -6.43 -19.71
C ARG A 143 5.59 -7.17 -18.81
N LEU A 144 5.91 -7.38 -17.55
CA LEU A 144 5.04 -8.08 -16.59
C LEU A 144 4.89 -7.27 -15.30
N LEU A 145 3.66 -7.18 -14.82
CA LEU A 145 3.32 -6.56 -13.54
C LEU A 145 2.36 -7.48 -12.79
N LEU A 146 2.62 -7.67 -11.51
CA LEU A 146 1.73 -8.35 -10.58
C LEU A 146 0.74 -7.35 -10.00
N LEU A 147 -0.54 -7.72 -10.00
CA LEU A 147 -1.59 -6.98 -9.29
C LEU A 147 -2.34 -7.90 -8.34
N GLY A 148 -2.27 -7.59 -7.04
CA GLY A 148 -3.21 -8.07 -6.03
C GLY A 148 -4.37 -7.09 -5.89
N TYR A 149 -5.60 -7.57 -5.70
CA TYR A 149 -6.76 -6.71 -5.61
C TYR A 149 -7.87 -7.31 -4.74
N ASP A 150 -8.63 -6.44 -4.11
CA ASP A 150 -9.86 -6.78 -3.41
C ASP A 150 -10.93 -7.21 -4.42
N GLY A 151 -11.26 -8.50 -4.42
CA GLY A 151 -12.23 -9.08 -5.36
C GLY A 151 -13.68 -8.71 -5.07
N ASP A 152 -13.99 -8.14 -3.91
CA ASP A 152 -15.32 -7.66 -3.57
C ASP A 152 -15.57 -6.23 -4.08
N VAL A 153 -14.49 -5.46 -4.26
CA VAL A 153 -14.55 -4.09 -4.77
C VAL A 153 -14.26 -4.02 -6.27
N TYR A 154 -13.31 -4.82 -6.78
CA TYR A 154 -12.89 -4.72 -8.18
C TYR A 154 -13.25 -5.95 -9.01
N ASN A 155 -13.51 -5.67 -10.28
CA ASN A 155 -13.61 -6.67 -11.34
C ASN A 155 -12.50 -6.45 -12.36
N ILE A 156 -11.67 -7.49 -12.59
CA ILE A 156 -10.61 -7.48 -13.58
C ILE A 156 -10.84 -8.64 -14.53
N ALA A 157 -11.07 -8.31 -15.81
CA ALA A 157 -11.19 -9.30 -16.85
C ALA A 157 -9.84 -9.98 -17.07
N LYS A 158 -9.76 -11.28 -16.81
CA LYS A 158 -8.54 -12.08 -16.93
C LYS A 158 -8.83 -13.45 -17.52
N ASN A 159 -7.88 -13.96 -18.28
CA ASN A 159 -7.88 -15.34 -18.76
C ASN A 159 -6.74 -16.09 -18.06
N GLN A 160 -7.06 -17.18 -17.36
CA GLN A 160 -6.06 -17.98 -16.60
C GLN A 160 -5.12 -17.15 -15.71
N GLY A 161 -5.67 -16.10 -15.06
CA GLY A 161 -4.89 -15.21 -14.19
C GLY A 161 -4.10 -14.13 -14.90
N ILE A 162 -4.27 -13.95 -16.22
CA ILE A 162 -3.51 -12.96 -17.03
C ILE A 162 -4.46 -11.97 -17.69
N THR A 163 -4.06 -10.71 -17.68
CA THR A 163 -4.72 -9.57 -18.35
C THR A 163 -3.73 -8.91 -19.30
N GLU A 164 -4.09 -8.67 -20.55
CA GLU A 164 -3.22 -7.95 -21.49
C GLU A 164 -3.47 -6.44 -21.46
N ILE A 165 -2.40 -5.67 -21.43
CA ILE A 165 -2.41 -4.22 -21.69
C ILE A 165 -2.07 -3.98 -23.15
N LYS A 166 -3.02 -3.32 -23.86
CA LYS A 166 -2.89 -2.97 -25.30
C LYS A 166 -2.86 -1.46 -25.51
N ASN A 167 -3.08 -0.66 -24.47
CA ASN A 167 -3.05 0.79 -24.52
C ASN A 167 -1.90 1.31 -23.64
N ALA A 168 -1.00 2.11 -24.21
CA ALA A 168 0.13 2.69 -23.50
C ALA A 168 -0.31 3.54 -22.27
N ARG A 169 -1.49 4.19 -22.36
CA ARG A 169 -2.05 4.95 -21.22
C ARG A 169 -2.24 4.09 -19.96
N ASP A 170 -2.60 2.82 -20.12
CA ASP A 170 -2.78 1.90 -18.98
C ASP A 170 -1.43 1.51 -18.36
N ALA A 171 -0.38 1.34 -19.19
CA ALA A 171 0.98 1.10 -18.68
C ALA A 171 1.53 2.36 -17.97
N ILE A 172 1.30 3.54 -18.52
CA ILE A 172 1.67 4.82 -17.92
C ILE A 172 0.94 5.03 -16.59
N ALA A 173 -0.33 4.63 -16.49
CA ALA A 173 -1.08 4.71 -15.24
C ALA A 173 -0.41 3.89 -14.12
N PHE A 174 0.08 2.69 -14.39
CA PHE A 174 0.87 1.92 -13.43
C PHE A 174 2.22 2.58 -13.12
N ASN A 175 2.90 3.13 -14.12
CA ASN A 175 4.17 3.81 -13.93
C ASN A 175 4.05 5.06 -13.05
N ARG A 176 2.91 5.78 -13.12
CA ARG A 176 2.62 6.91 -12.24
C ARG A 176 2.60 6.52 -10.77
N HIS A 177 2.10 5.34 -10.42
CA HIS A 177 2.18 4.85 -9.04
C HIS A 177 3.62 4.66 -8.58
N GLN A 178 4.50 4.11 -9.42
CA GLN A 178 5.92 3.96 -9.09
C GLN A 178 6.59 5.32 -8.88
N PHE A 179 6.35 6.29 -9.74
CA PHE A 179 6.89 7.64 -9.63
C PHE A 179 6.40 8.37 -8.37
N LEU A 180 5.10 8.33 -8.10
CA LEU A 180 4.50 9.04 -6.96
C LEU A 180 4.88 8.44 -5.61
N GLN A 181 5.22 7.16 -5.57
CA GLN A 181 5.52 6.43 -4.34
C GLN A 181 7.00 6.06 -4.19
N CYS A 182 7.89 6.41 -5.13
CA CYS A 182 9.33 6.23 -4.90
C CYS A 182 9.82 7.10 -3.75
N ASP A 183 10.82 6.64 -3.02
CA ASP A 183 11.51 7.45 -2.01
C ASP A 183 12.45 8.44 -2.71
N ALA A 184 13.43 7.94 -3.45
CA ALA A 184 14.40 8.73 -4.17
C ALA A 184 14.51 8.38 -5.66
N ASN A 185 14.39 7.09 -6.03
CA ASN A 185 14.81 6.62 -7.34
C ASN A 185 13.72 5.84 -8.07
N VAL A 186 13.63 6.10 -9.38
CA VAL A 186 12.89 5.30 -10.34
C VAL A 186 13.89 4.59 -11.24
N TYR A 187 13.67 3.30 -11.51
CA TYR A 187 14.54 2.47 -12.33
C TYR A 187 13.88 2.12 -13.66
N VAL A 188 14.63 2.29 -14.73
CA VAL A 188 14.19 1.99 -16.09
C VAL A 188 15.14 0.97 -16.72
N HIS A 189 14.63 0.13 -17.63
CA HIS A 189 15.44 -0.88 -18.27
C HIS A 189 16.29 -0.32 -19.43
N ASP A 190 15.91 0.86 -19.96
CA ASP A 190 16.58 1.53 -21.07
C ASP A 190 16.68 3.04 -20.77
N ALA A 191 17.90 3.54 -20.64
CA ALA A 191 18.17 4.93 -20.32
C ALA A 191 17.64 5.91 -21.40
N SER A 192 17.51 5.47 -22.66
CA SER A 192 16.97 6.29 -23.75
C SER A 192 15.52 6.74 -23.53
N LEU A 193 14.77 6.03 -22.65
CA LEU A 193 13.40 6.35 -22.30
C LEU A 193 13.26 7.47 -21.27
N GLY A 194 14.36 7.94 -20.67
CA GLY A 194 14.34 8.90 -19.56
C GLY A 194 13.53 10.16 -19.85
N ASN A 195 13.78 10.82 -20.97
CA ASN A 195 13.05 12.04 -21.36
C ASN A 195 11.55 11.79 -21.59
N THR A 196 11.20 10.67 -22.21
CA THR A 196 9.80 10.30 -22.44
C THR A 196 9.07 10.08 -21.09
N LEU A 197 9.72 9.42 -20.15
CA LEU A 197 9.16 9.17 -18.81
C LEU A 197 9.01 10.46 -18.00
N ILE A 198 10.00 11.35 -18.07
CA ILE A 198 9.89 12.68 -17.42
C ILE A 198 8.65 13.41 -17.92
N ASN A 199 8.41 13.43 -19.23
CA ASN A 199 7.21 14.08 -19.79
C ASN A 199 5.90 13.42 -19.32
N HIS A 200 5.90 12.11 -19.06
CA HIS A 200 4.71 11.41 -18.53
C HIS A 200 4.39 11.74 -17.08
N PHE A 201 5.35 12.33 -16.35
CA PHE A 201 5.20 12.61 -14.92
C PHE A 201 5.07 14.10 -14.58
N GLN A 202 5.39 15.00 -15.52
CA GLN A 202 5.34 16.44 -15.29
C GLN A 202 3.98 16.94 -14.77
N ASP A 203 2.89 16.40 -15.30
CA ASP A 203 1.53 16.80 -14.91
C ASP A 203 1.09 16.28 -13.54
N ILE A 204 1.84 15.33 -12.95
CA ILE A 204 1.52 14.72 -11.65
C ILE A 204 2.60 14.93 -10.57
N GLU A 205 3.68 15.61 -10.88
CA GLU A 205 4.77 15.86 -9.93
C GLU A 205 4.26 16.56 -8.66
N HIS A 206 3.33 17.49 -8.82
CA HIS A 206 2.67 18.21 -7.72
C HIS A 206 1.86 17.31 -6.77
N ALA A 207 1.47 16.10 -7.22
CA ALA A 207 0.74 15.14 -6.41
C ALA A 207 1.67 14.27 -5.55
N ARG A 208 3.00 14.36 -5.76
CA ARG A 208 3.98 13.66 -4.94
C ARG A 208 4.06 14.32 -3.56
N PRO A 209 3.73 13.62 -2.47
CA PRO A 209 3.76 14.22 -1.14
C PRO A 209 5.21 14.49 -0.71
N ALA A 210 5.46 15.67 -0.17
CA ALA A 210 6.77 16.03 0.41
C ALA A 210 7.11 15.10 1.60
N ASN A 211 6.11 14.80 2.43
CA ASN A 211 6.18 13.83 3.50
C ASN A 211 5.11 12.78 3.29
N ARG A 212 5.53 11.51 3.22
CA ARG A 212 4.62 10.37 3.04
C ARG A 212 3.92 9.95 4.33
N HIS A 213 4.46 10.36 5.47
CA HIS A 213 3.91 10.06 6.78
C HIS A 213 3.65 11.37 7.53
N VAL A 214 2.47 11.47 8.10
CA VAL A 214 2.08 12.58 8.98
C VAL A 214 1.77 11.98 10.34
N ILE A 215 2.36 12.57 11.37
CA ILE A 215 2.08 12.19 12.75
C ILE A 215 1.03 13.16 13.30
N HIS A 216 -0.08 12.60 13.73
CA HIS A 216 -1.13 13.32 14.41
C HIS A 216 -1.03 13.05 15.90
N TYR A 217 -1.22 14.07 16.69
CA TYR A 217 -1.26 14.01 18.14
C TYR A 217 -2.68 14.25 18.60
N ALA A 218 -3.12 13.46 19.57
CA ALA A 218 -4.42 13.67 20.22
C ALA A 218 -4.27 13.46 21.71
N GLN A 219 -4.83 14.37 22.50
CA GLN A 219 -4.76 14.35 23.95
C GLN A 219 -6.11 13.99 24.55
N MET A 220 -6.11 13.29 25.66
CA MET A 220 -7.33 12.95 26.38
C MET A 220 -8.02 14.23 26.83
N ASP A 221 -9.27 14.40 26.37
CA ASP A 221 -10.14 15.53 26.69
C ASP A 221 -11.06 15.17 27.87
N SER A 222 -11.70 14.00 27.81
CA SER A 222 -12.65 13.57 28.84
C SER A 222 -12.78 12.05 28.88
N ARG A 223 -13.20 11.55 30.05
CA ARG A 223 -13.51 10.13 30.26
C ARG A 223 -14.91 9.98 30.85
N ILE A 224 -15.78 9.27 30.10
CA ILE A 224 -17.17 9.02 30.52
C ILE A 224 -17.40 7.50 30.56
N GLY A 225 -17.41 6.91 31.74
CA GLY A 225 -17.47 5.46 31.90
C GLY A 225 -16.27 4.77 31.29
N ASN A 226 -16.50 3.85 30.33
CA ASN A 226 -15.48 3.12 29.62
C ASN A 226 -15.04 3.83 28.31
N HIS A 227 -15.57 5.02 28.00
CA HIS A 227 -15.26 5.75 26.79
C HIS A 227 -14.31 6.91 27.10
N THR A 228 -13.17 6.95 26.41
CA THR A 228 -12.23 8.06 26.48
C THR A 228 -12.33 8.86 25.19
N ARG A 229 -12.49 10.17 25.29
CA ARG A 229 -12.49 11.10 24.19
C ARG A 229 -11.11 11.75 24.08
N TYR A 230 -10.60 11.84 22.86
CA TYR A 230 -9.35 12.51 22.54
C TYR A 230 -9.63 13.67 21.60
N SER A 231 -8.97 14.79 21.82
CA SER A 231 -9.00 15.97 20.96
C SER A 231 -7.67 16.11 20.23
N VAL A 232 -7.73 16.35 18.91
CA VAL A 232 -6.52 16.58 18.11
C VAL A 232 -5.85 17.87 18.57
N THR A 233 -4.54 17.82 18.74
CA THR A 233 -3.73 18.96 19.20
C THR A 233 -2.43 19.04 18.40
N SER A 234 -1.71 20.17 18.48
CA SER A 234 -0.37 20.30 17.97
C SER A 234 0.64 19.72 18.96
N ARG A 235 1.82 19.30 18.45
CA ARG A 235 2.91 18.77 19.29
C ARG A 235 3.29 19.70 20.44
N ASP A 236 3.35 21.01 20.14
CA ASP A 236 3.83 22.02 21.08
C ASP A 236 2.79 22.39 22.17
N GLU A 237 1.53 22.01 21.97
CA GLU A 237 0.43 22.26 22.91
C GLU A 237 0.10 21.08 23.81
N ILE A 238 0.84 19.96 23.68
CA ILE A 238 0.58 18.76 24.47
C ILE A 238 0.98 18.98 25.94
N ASP A 239 0.04 18.72 26.82
CA ASP A 239 0.34 18.59 28.24
C ASP A 239 0.83 17.18 28.53
N LYS A 240 2.13 17.04 28.84
CA LYS A 240 2.79 15.75 29.09
C LYS A 240 2.29 15.01 30.35
N SER A 241 1.51 15.68 31.18
CA SER A 241 0.86 15.06 32.36
C SER A 241 -0.43 14.32 32.01
N ILE A 242 -0.94 14.49 30.78
CA ILE A 242 -2.23 13.94 30.32
C ILE A 242 -1.97 12.83 29.29
N GLU A 243 -2.77 11.78 29.34
CA GLU A 243 -2.73 10.67 28.37
C GLU A 243 -2.88 11.20 26.93
N ALA A 244 -1.98 10.80 26.05
CA ALA A 244 -1.98 11.20 24.66
C ALA A 244 -1.76 10.01 23.71
N ILE A 245 -2.28 10.13 22.48
CA ILE A 245 -2.17 9.15 21.42
C ILE A 245 -1.38 9.77 20.26
N LEU A 246 -0.42 9.00 19.75
CA LEU A 246 0.20 9.28 18.45
C LEU A 246 -0.43 8.39 17.38
N HIS A 247 -0.82 9.00 16.27
CA HIS A 247 -1.30 8.30 15.09
C HIS A 247 -0.46 8.65 13.87
N SER A 248 0.23 7.66 13.33
CA SER A 248 0.97 7.81 12.06
C SER A 248 0.04 7.52 10.89
N GLN A 249 -0.17 8.51 10.05
CA GLN A 249 -0.98 8.44 8.84
C GLN A 249 -0.09 8.38 7.60
N VAL A 250 -0.32 7.40 6.73
CA VAL A 250 0.32 7.33 5.41
C VAL A 250 -0.47 8.15 4.41
N ILE A 251 0.19 9.05 3.69
CA ILE A 251 -0.39 9.81 2.60
C ILE A 251 -0.27 9.03 1.29
N HIS A 252 -1.39 8.69 0.70
CA HIS A 252 -1.45 7.97 -0.57
C HIS A 252 -1.77 8.96 -1.71
N PRO A 253 -0.81 9.18 -2.65
CA PRO A 253 -1.04 10.10 -3.77
C PRO A 253 -2.04 9.54 -4.76
N ASN A 254 -2.83 10.43 -5.38
CA ASN A 254 -3.72 10.07 -6.47
C ASN A 254 -2.96 10.17 -7.81
N PRO A 255 -2.89 9.10 -8.62
CA PRO A 255 -2.17 9.10 -9.91
C PRO A 255 -2.88 9.91 -11.01
N GLY A 256 -4.09 10.40 -10.78
CA GLY A 256 -4.90 11.15 -11.75
C GLY A 256 -5.51 10.28 -12.85
N ILE A 257 -4.85 9.20 -13.25
CA ILE A 257 -5.35 8.20 -14.20
C ILE A 257 -5.20 6.80 -13.64
N TRP A 258 -6.14 5.93 -14.02
CA TRP A 258 -6.16 4.52 -13.60
C TRP A 258 -6.18 3.60 -14.81
N PRO A 259 -5.59 2.39 -14.70
CA PRO A 259 -5.70 1.38 -15.76
C PRO A 259 -7.17 1.02 -16.03
N SER A 260 -7.56 1.00 -17.28
CA SER A 260 -8.95 0.77 -17.71
C SER A 260 -9.48 -0.62 -17.31
N GLN A 261 -8.58 -1.57 -17.05
CA GLN A 261 -8.90 -2.93 -16.64
C GLN A 261 -9.34 -3.01 -15.17
N ILE A 262 -9.00 -2.00 -14.33
CA ILE A 262 -9.39 -1.97 -12.91
C ILE A 262 -10.75 -1.28 -12.80
N ARG A 263 -11.82 -2.07 -12.78
CA ARG A 263 -13.21 -1.58 -12.73
C ARG A 263 -13.82 -1.82 -11.36
N ILE A 264 -14.47 -0.79 -10.80
CA ILE A 264 -15.25 -0.95 -9.56
C ILE A 264 -16.50 -1.78 -9.88
N ARG A 265 -16.82 -2.73 -9.01
CA ARG A 265 -17.98 -3.62 -9.16
C ARG A 265 -19.27 -2.89 -8.78
N THR A 266 -20.29 -2.96 -9.62
CA THR A 266 -21.62 -2.41 -9.32
C THR A 266 -22.31 -3.13 -8.17
N ASN A 267 -22.04 -4.44 -7.99
CA ASN A 267 -22.60 -5.29 -6.94
C ASN A 267 -21.50 -5.73 -5.93
N GLY A 268 -20.54 -4.86 -5.70
CA GLY A 268 -19.48 -5.10 -4.71
C GLY A 268 -19.97 -4.98 -3.26
N SER A 269 -19.05 -5.18 -2.32
CA SER A 269 -19.33 -5.07 -0.89
C SER A 269 -18.14 -4.50 -0.16
N VAL A 270 -18.41 -3.55 0.72
CA VAL A 270 -17.46 -3.01 1.70
C VAL A 270 -18.15 -3.00 3.07
N TYR A 271 -17.38 -3.03 4.13
CA TYR A 271 -17.91 -3.19 5.50
C TYR A 271 -17.39 -2.07 6.39
N THR A 272 -18.26 -1.46 7.16
CA THR A 272 -17.92 -0.36 8.08
C THR A 272 -18.83 -0.38 9.31
N ASN A 273 -18.35 0.19 10.41
CA ASN A 273 -19.15 0.51 11.61
C ASN A 273 -19.21 2.03 11.86
N ASP A 274 -18.85 2.84 10.86
CA ASP A 274 -18.79 4.32 10.96
C ASP A 274 -17.77 4.86 11.99
N SER A 275 -16.91 4.01 12.51
CA SER A 275 -15.82 4.46 13.39
C SER A 275 -14.56 4.82 12.59
N GLY A 276 -13.50 5.25 13.29
CA GLY A 276 -12.18 5.48 12.71
C GLY A 276 -11.52 4.26 12.04
N MET A 277 -12.12 3.07 12.14
CA MET A 277 -11.70 1.87 11.41
C MET A 277 -11.87 2.03 9.89
N GLY A 278 -12.82 2.88 9.44
CA GLY A 278 -13.12 3.09 8.03
C GLY A 278 -13.80 1.87 7.39
N TYR A 279 -13.42 1.60 6.13
CA TYR A 279 -13.95 0.47 5.36
C TYR A 279 -12.96 -0.69 5.33
N VAL A 280 -13.41 -1.88 5.74
CA VAL A 280 -12.59 -3.10 5.81
C VAL A 280 -13.13 -4.19 4.88
N ARG A 281 -12.26 -5.14 4.52
CA ARG A 281 -12.67 -6.36 3.82
C ARG A 281 -13.35 -7.33 4.79
N LEU A 282 -14.22 -8.16 4.30
CA LEU A 282 -14.97 -9.15 5.09
C LEU A 282 -14.04 -10.04 5.97
N ALA A 283 -12.91 -10.46 5.42
CA ALA A 283 -11.93 -11.30 6.13
C ALA A 283 -11.28 -10.61 7.34
N HIS A 284 -11.36 -9.29 7.42
CA HIS A 284 -10.69 -8.49 8.46
C HIS A 284 -11.66 -7.82 9.45
N ILE A 285 -12.91 -8.22 9.43
CA ILE A 285 -13.88 -7.77 10.44
C ILE A 285 -13.53 -8.42 11.78
N PRO A 286 -13.21 -7.63 12.82
CA PRO A 286 -12.98 -8.17 14.14
C PRO A 286 -14.19 -8.98 14.64
N PRO A 287 -13.99 -10.16 15.25
CA PRO A 287 -15.09 -11.02 15.67
C PRO A 287 -16.08 -10.37 16.64
N ASP A 288 -15.58 -9.50 17.51
CA ASP A 288 -16.35 -8.73 18.51
C ASP A 288 -17.19 -7.62 17.88
N LEU A 289 -16.83 -7.15 16.69
CA LEU A 289 -17.53 -6.09 15.96
C LEU A 289 -18.54 -6.59 14.91
N LYS A 290 -18.62 -7.90 14.65
CA LYS A 290 -19.47 -8.46 13.57
C LYS A 290 -20.93 -8.01 13.64
N TYR A 291 -21.49 -7.80 14.82
CA TYR A 291 -22.89 -7.38 15.00
C TYR A 291 -23.13 -5.87 14.82
N SER A 292 -22.07 -5.07 14.86
CA SER A 292 -22.14 -3.60 14.69
C SER A 292 -21.77 -3.13 13.28
N ILE A 293 -21.37 -4.05 12.40
CA ILE A 293 -20.88 -3.73 11.07
C ILE A 293 -22.02 -3.80 10.05
N ARG A 294 -22.12 -2.76 9.24
CA ARG A 294 -23.02 -2.73 8.09
C ARG A 294 -22.24 -2.95 6.78
N ARG A 295 -22.93 -3.55 5.83
CA ARG A 295 -22.47 -3.74 4.45
C ARG A 295 -22.92 -2.58 3.59
N GLU A 296 -22.01 -2.04 2.79
CA GLU A 296 -22.29 -1.00 1.81
C GLU A 296 -21.84 -1.42 0.40
N ARG A 297 -22.28 -0.66 -0.60
CA ARG A 297 -21.78 -0.81 -1.98
C ARG A 297 -20.59 0.14 -2.18
N PRO A 298 -19.54 -0.34 -2.84
CA PRO A 298 -18.37 0.46 -3.14
C PRO A 298 -18.65 1.59 -4.14
#